data_4599768c7c06b68b6d7244139e2b38ac
#
_entry.id   4599768c7c06b68b6d7244139e2b38ac
#
_cell.length_a   1.000
_cell.length_b   1.000
_cell.length_c   1.000
_cell.angle_alpha   90.00
_cell.angle_beta   90.00
_cell.angle_gamma   90.00
#
_symmetry.space_group_name_H-M   'P 1'
#
loop_
_entity.id
_entity.type
_entity.pdbx_description
1 polymer ?
#
loop_
_entity_poly.entity_id
_entity_poly.type
_entity_poly.pdbx_seq_one_letter_code
_entity_poly.pdbx_strand_id
1 'polypeptide(L)'
;VNNSMVHDHREDDKGIYGRSRLLIGYFLLHPVGEITSGTMRLDLWDAETRGCIRTTSGEIKLRACVTSESPYIIVEAEATEGERGFTWRFYPESTDSPRQLNAILKKSKNHFKKDYISNPASQLYERNGLNYCWQPLLAGGGTATVWKEIRKGNKSVLVISNAHSFPETDALKKAETALANLQTADISLLRQAHRDWWHNY
;
A
#
# COMPACT_ATOMS: atom_id res chain seq x y z
N VAL A 1 -0.55 -2.11 -1.79
CA VAL A 1 -1.06 -2.11 -0.41
C VAL A 1 -2.36 -2.87 -0.39
N ASN A 2 -2.53 -3.77 0.56
CA ASN A 2 -3.76 -4.53 0.76
C ASN A 2 -4.00 -4.71 2.27
N ASN A 3 -5.27 -4.70 2.67
CA ASN A 3 -5.69 -4.93 4.04
C ASN A 3 -6.96 -5.78 4.03
N SER A 4 -6.91 -6.92 4.68
CA SER A 4 -8.01 -7.89 4.68
C SER A 4 -9.29 -7.39 5.36
N MET A 5 -9.19 -6.33 6.16
CA MET A 5 -10.32 -5.72 6.87
C MET A 5 -11.11 -4.72 6.01
N VAL A 6 -10.57 -4.31 4.86
CA VAL A 6 -11.22 -3.30 4.00
C VAL A 6 -12.34 -3.91 3.19
N HIS A 7 -13.55 -3.64 3.63
CA HIS A 7 -14.80 -4.07 3.01
C HIS A 7 -15.67 -2.87 2.65
N ASP A 8 -16.62 -3.05 1.75
CA ASP A 8 -17.56 -2.01 1.34
C ASP A 8 -18.57 -1.65 2.46
N HIS A 9 -18.88 -2.59 3.35
CA HIS A 9 -19.78 -2.46 4.49
C HIS A 9 -21.23 -2.05 4.16
N ARG A 10 -21.58 -1.89 2.88
CA ARG A 10 -22.96 -1.58 2.52
C ARG A 10 -23.87 -2.77 2.79
N GLU A 11 -25.02 -2.48 3.38
CA GLU A 11 -26.12 -3.42 3.41
C GLU A 11 -26.74 -3.47 2.01
N ASP A 12 -26.76 -4.65 1.42
CA ASP A 12 -27.50 -4.96 0.21
C ASP A 12 -28.42 -6.14 0.46
N ASP A 13 -29.37 -6.36 -0.42
CA ASP A 13 -30.41 -7.42 -0.30
C ASP A 13 -29.83 -8.82 -0.10
N LYS A 14 -28.56 -9.02 -0.41
CA LYS A 14 -27.85 -10.32 -0.35
C LYS A 14 -26.51 -10.27 0.37
N GLY A 15 -26.08 -9.14 0.85
CA GLY A 15 -24.79 -8.95 1.51
C GLY A 15 -23.56 -9.22 0.62
N ILE A 16 -23.74 -9.30 -0.69
CA ILE A 16 -22.67 -9.65 -1.63
C ILE A 16 -21.72 -8.46 -1.85
N TYR A 17 -22.28 -7.28 -2.05
CA TYR A 17 -21.50 -6.07 -2.32
C TYR A 17 -20.88 -5.51 -1.04
N GLY A 18 -21.64 -5.46 0.05
CA GLY A 18 -21.15 -5.00 1.35
C GLY A 18 -20.02 -5.88 1.92
N ARG A 19 -19.95 -7.15 1.51
CA ARG A 19 -18.87 -8.08 1.88
C ARG A 19 -17.72 -8.11 0.89
N SER A 20 -17.76 -7.30 -0.16
CA SER A 20 -16.66 -7.22 -1.11
C SER A 20 -15.45 -6.56 -0.47
N ARG A 21 -14.29 -7.21 -0.57
CA ARG A 21 -13.03 -6.55 -0.25
C ARG A 21 -12.73 -5.50 -1.31
N LEU A 22 -12.36 -4.33 -0.86
CA LEU A 22 -12.00 -3.21 -1.73
C LEU A 22 -10.50 -3.15 -1.93
N LEU A 23 -10.10 -2.69 -3.10
CA LEU A 23 -8.71 -2.42 -3.41
C LEU A 23 -8.31 -1.07 -2.80
N ILE A 24 -7.09 -0.99 -2.30
CA ILE A 24 -6.56 0.22 -1.69
C ILE A 24 -5.74 1.01 -2.71
N GLY A 25 -4.75 0.36 -3.30
CA GLY A 25 -3.83 1.00 -4.23
C GLY A 25 -2.46 0.33 -4.23
N TYR A 26 -1.57 0.91 -5.03
CA TYR A 26 -0.21 0.40 -5.19
C TYR A 26 0.80 1.52 -5.33
N PHE A 27 2.03 1.24 -4.96
CA PHE A 27 3.16 2.11 -5.24
C PHE A 27 3.87 1.64 -6.51
N LEU A 28 4.21 2.58 -7.36
CA LEU A 28 5.14 2.35 -8.47
C LEU A 28 6.46 3.05 -8.17
N LEU A 29 7.54 2.35 -8.48
CA LEU A 29 8.85 2.93 -8.59
C LEU A 29 9.06 3.36 -10.05
N HIS A 30 9.36 4.63 -10.25
CA HIS A 30 9.69 5.19 -11.55
C HIS A 30 11.21 5.35 -11.63
N PRO A 31 11.91 4.49 -12.38
CA PRO A 31 13.35 4.61 -12.59
C PRO A 31 13.67 5.81 -13.49
N VAL A 32 14.94 6.18 -13.55
CA VAL A 32 15.44 7.23 -14.48
C VAL A 32 15.59 6.67 -15.89
N GLY A 33 16.19 5.49 -16.00
CA GLY A 33 16.39 4.82 -17.28
C GLY A 33 15.27 3.86 -17.64
N GLU A 34 15.26 3.38 -18.87
CA GLU A 34 14.35 2.34 -19.34
C GLU A 34 14.70 0.99 -18.72
N ILE A 35 13.70 0.25 -18.26
CA ILE A 35 13.91 -1.07 -17.64
C ILE A 35 14.36 -2.07 -18.72
N THR A 36 15.50 -2.70 -18.49
CA THR A 36 16.08 -3.73 -19.38
C THR A 36 15.88 -5.14 -18.84
N SER A 37 15.90 -5.29 -17.51
CA SER A 37 15.63 -6.57 -16.84
C SER A 37 15.24 -6.36 -15.38
N GLY A 38 14.67 -7.40 -14.77
CA GLY A 38 14.36 -7.40 -13.36
C GLY A 38 14.35 -8.82 -12.80
N THR A 39 14.71 -8.93 -11.53
CA THR A 39 14.62 -10.17 -10.75
C THR A 39 13.94 -9.89 -9.43
N MET A 40 13.15 -10.83 -8.94
CA MET A 40 12.53 -10.76 -7.63
C MET A 40 12.46 -12.17 -7.03
N ARG A 41 12.70 -12.25 -5.72
CA ARG A 41 12.48 -13.48 -4.97
C ARG A 41 11.86 -13.16 -3.61
N LEU A 42 11.06 -14.06 -3.12
CA LEU A 42 10.60 -14.10 -1.75
C LEU A 42 11.59 -14.95 -0.94
N ASP A 43 12.15 -14.36 0.08
CA ASP A 43 12.98 -15.04 1.08
C ASP A 43 12.06 -15.49 2.21
N LEU A 44 11.75 -16.80 2.25
CA LEU A 44 10.79 -17.36 3.21
C LEU A 44 11.36 -17.40 4.64
N TRP A 45 12.68 -17.46 4.77
CA TRP A 45 13.32 -17.52 6.07
C TRP A 45 13.24 -16.14 6.78
N ASP A 46 13.60 -15.08 6.06
CA ASP A 46 13.52 -13.71 6.57
C ASP A 46 12.13 -13.07 6.37
N ALA A 47 11.21 -13.75 5.67
CA ALA A 47 9.90 -13.23 5.24
C ALA A 47 9.99 -11.88 4.54
N GLU A 48 11.00 -11.72 3.69
CA GLU A 48 11.29 -10.51 2.94
C GLU A 48 11.25 -10.77 1.42
N THR A 49 10.78 -9.79 0.68
CA THR A 49 10.96 -9.76 -0.78
C THR A 49 12.24 -9.01 -1.10
N ARG A 50 13.07 -9.58 -1.97
CA ARG A 50 14.29 -8.95 -2.49
C ARG A 50 14.23 -8.91 -4.00
N GLY A 51 14.64 -7.80 -4.59
CA GLY A 51 14.61 -7.62 -6.04
C GLY A 51 15.75 -6.74 -6.54
N CYS A 52 15.91 -6.77 -7.85
CA CYS A 52 16.85 -5.92 -8.56
C CYS A 52 16.23 -5.53 -9.89
N ILE A 53 16.22 -4.24 -10.19
CA ILE A 53 15.79 -3.69 -11.46
C ILE A 53 17.05 -3.16 -12.15
N ARG A 54 17.29 -3.58 -13.40
CA ARG A 54 18.33 -3.02 -14.26
C ARG A 54 17.70 -2.16 -15.32
N THR A 55 18.32 -1.03 -15.56
CA THR A 55 17.88 -0.04 -16.54
C THR A 55 19.02 0.37 -17.45
N THR A 56 18.73 1.19 -18.43
CA THR A 56 19.75 1.81 -19.29
C THR A 56 20.66 2.78 -18.53
N SER A 57 20.24 3.26 -17.33
CA SER A 57 20.98 4.22 -16.50
C SER A 57 21.66 3.59 -15.29
N GLY A 58 21.38 2.32 -14.98
CA GLY A 58 21.99 1.65 -13.84
C GLY A 58 21.16 0.52 -13.24
N GLU A 59 21.22 0.41 -11.93
CA GLU A 59 20.58 -0.65 -11.16
C GLU A 59 19.93 -0.09 -9.90
N ILE A 60 18.76 -0.64 -9.54
CA ILE A 60 18.06 -0.38 -8.27
C ILE A 60 17.83 -1.71 -7.56
N LYS A 61 18.43 -1.88 -6.38
CA LYS A 61 18.18 -3.02 -5.49
C LYS A 61 17.01 -2.70 -4.58
N LEU A 62 16.11 -3.65 -4.44
CA LEU A 62 14.90 -3.52 -3.65
C LEU A 62 14.85 -4.55 -2.53
N ARG A 63 14.26 -4.15 -1.43
CA ARG A 63 13.96 -5.00 -0.30
C ARG A 63 12.67 -4.53 0.35
N ALA A 64 11.74 -5.45 0.62
CA ALA A 64 10.45 -5.12 1.21
C ALA A 64 10.03 -6.17 2.22
N CYS A 65 9.40 -5.72 3.30
CA CYS A 65 8.71 -6.58 4.26
C CYS A 65 7.44 -5.91 4.79
N VAL A 66 6.52 -6.72 5.27
CA VAL A 66 5.39 -6.31 6.11
C VAL A 66 5.73 -6.73 7.53
N THR A 67 5.90 -5.79 8.43
CA THR A 67 6.34 -6.07 9.80
C THR A 67 5.31 -6.91 10.54
N SER A 68 5.76 -7.88 11.35
CA SER A 68 4.90 -8.86 12.03
C SER A 68 4.08 -8.25 13.16
N GLU A 69 4.67 -7.36 13.96
CA GLU A 69 4.07 -6.82 15.19
C GLU A 69 3.65 -5.35 15.08
N SER A 70 3.86 -4.74 13.94
CA SER A 70 3.62 -3.31 13.72
C SER A 70 2.91 -3.10 12.39
N PRO A 71 2.10 -2.05 12.24
CA PRO A 71 1.29 -1.84 11.05
C PRO A 71 2.08 -1.21 9.89
N TYR A 72 3.32 -1.68 9.64
CA TYR A 72 4.17 -1.08 8.61
C TYR A 72 4.43 -2.00 7.44
N ILE A 73 4.45 -1.40 6.26
CA ILE A 73 5.10 -1.93 5.06
C ILE A 73 6.36 -1.10 4.87
N ILE A 74 7.52 -1.74 4.84
CA ILE A 74 8.81 -1.08 4.63
C ILE A 74 9.36 -1.52 3.28
N VAL A 75 9.69 -0.55 2.44
CA VAL A 75 10.33 -0.79 1.14
C VAL A 75 11.61 0.02 1.08
N GLU A 76 12.75 -0.66 0.99
CA GLU A 76 14.05 -0.05 0.81
C GLU A 76 14.48 -0.16 -0.65
N ALA A 77 15.03 0.91 -1.18
CA ALA A 77 15.64 0.95 -2.50
C ALA A 77 17.05 1.52 -2.39
N GLU A 78 18.02 0.90 -3.05
CA GLU A 78 19.38 1.38 -3.18
C GLU A 78 19.75 1.44 -4.66
N ALA A 79 20.02 2.63 -5.17
CA ALA A 79 20.27 2.89 -6.57
C ALA A 79 21.76 3.12 -6.86
N THR A 80 22.22 2.75 -8.04
CA THR A 80 23.50 3.25 -8.57
C THR A 80 23.39 4.73 -8.93
N GLU A 81 24.49 5.39 -9.21
CA GLU A 81 24.57 6.84 -9.45
C GLU A 81 23.57 7.31 -10.53
N GLY A 82 23.49 6.62 -11.67
CA GLY A 82 22.61 7.00 -12.77
C GLY A 82 21.11 6.83 -12.46
N GLU A 83 20.78 6.10 -11.40
CA GLU A 83 19.40 5.86 -10.96
C GLU A 83 19.01 6.63 -9.68
N ARG A 84 19.87 7.52 -9.15
CA ARG A 84 19.59 8.30 -7.93
C ARG A 84 18.31 9.12 -8.00
N GLY A 85 17.88 9.49 -9.20
CA GLY A 85 16.67 10.27 -9.45
C GLY A 85 15.38 9.46 -9.48
N PHE A 86 15.38 8.15 -9.21
CA PHE A 86 14.14 7.37 -9.17
C PHE A 86 13.14 7.94 -8.16
N THR A 87 11.85 7.75 -8.42
CA THR A 87 10.77 8.27 -7.56
C THR A 87 9.74 7.20 -7.23
N TRP A 88 9.05 7.39 -6.09
CA TRP A 88 7.89 6.60 -5.72
C TRP A 88 6.62 7.39 -5.97
N ARG A 89 5.60 6.71 -6.48
CA ARG A 89 4.27 7.30 -6.62
C ARG A 89 3.20 6.31 -6.19
N PHE A 90 2.27 6.78 -5.37
CA PHE A 90 1.09 6.04 -4.98
C PHE A 90 -0.04 6.26 -5.98
N TYR A 91 -0.67 5.17 -6.37
CA TYR A 91 -1.85 5.15 -7.22
C TYR A 91 -2.99 4.51 -6.44
N PRO A 92 -3.99 5.29 -6.00
CA PRO A 92 -5.17 4.73 -5.37
C PRO A 92 -5.98 3.93 -6.38
N GLU A 93 -6.50 2.80 -5.95
CA GLU A 93 -7.46 2.04 -6.73
C GLU A 93 -8.87 2.57 -6.54
N SER A 94 -9.77 2.20 -7.45
CA SER A 94 -11.19 2.47 -7.27
C SER A 94 -11.69 1.77 -6.02
N THR A 95 -12.41 2.50 -5.17
CA THR A 95 -13.09 1.97 -3.98
C THR A 95 -14.41 1.28 -4.31
N ASP A 96 -14.68 1.02 -5.59
CA ASP A 96 -15.87 0.28 -6.01
C ASP A 96 -15.71 -1.21 -5.78
N SER A 97 -16.82 -1.87 -5.49
CA SER A 97 -16.85 -3.32 -5.35
C SER A 97 -16.29 -3.99 -6.60
N PRO A 98 -15.22 -4.81 -6.49
CA PRO A 98 -14.69 -5.55 -7.63
C PRO A 98 -15.72 -6.46 -8.29
N ARG A 99 -16.75 -6.87 -7.57
CA ARG A 99 -17.87 -7.67 -8.12
C ARG A 99 -18.70 -6.86 -9.09
N GLN A 100 -18.98 -5.59 -8.76
CA GLN A 100 -19.69 -4.67 -9.64
C GLN A 100 -18.86 -4.37 -10.90
N LEU A 101 -17.59 -4.06 -10.73
CA LEU A 101 -16.68 -3.80 -11.83
C LEU A 101 -16.56 -5.02 -12.77
N ASN A 102 -16.38 -6.22 -12.22
CA ASN A 102 -16.34 -7.46 -13.00
C ASN A 102 -17.65 -7.74 -13.73
N ALA A 103 -18.79 -7.45 -13.12
CA ALA A 103 -20.09 -7.61 -13.76
C ALA A 103 -20.26 -6.67 -14.96
N ILE A 104 -19.80 -5.41 -14.82
CA ILE A 104 -19.78 -4.44 -15.93
C ILE A 104 -18.88 -4.93 -17.07
N LEU A 105 -17.63 -5.30 -16.76
CA LEU A 105 -16.64 -5.72 -17.76
C LEU A 105 -17.06 -7.00 -18.49
N LYS A 106 -17.61 -7.97 -17.77
CA LYS A 106 -18.06 -9.26 -18.34
C LYS A 106 -19.45 -9.22 -18.94
N LYS A 107 -20.13 -8.07 -18.90
CA LYS A 107 -21.53 -7.93 -19.32
C LYS A 107 -22.46 -8.99 -18.68
N SER A 108 -22.15 -9.39 -17.47
CA SER A 108 -22.89 -10.40 -16.73
C SER A 108 -24.16 -9.80 -16.14
N LYS A 109 -25.32 -10.18 -16.68
CA LYS A 109 -26.63 -9.68 -16.20
C LYS A 109 -26.95 -10.12 -14.77
N ASN A 110 -26.38 -11.23 -14.30
CA ASN A 110 -26.76 -11.85 -13.02
C ASN A 110 -26.12 -11.23 -11.79
N HIS A 111 -25.08 -10.39 -11.94
CA HIS A 111 -24.33 -9.79 -10.83
C HIS A 111 -24.23 -8.27 -10.93
N PHE A 112 -24.83 -7.69 -11.98
CA PHE A 112 -24.84 -6.25 -12.17
C PHE A 112 -25.97 -5.63 -11.36
N LYS A 113 -25.61 -4.74 -10.43
CA LYS A 113 -26.57 -3.91 -9.70
C LYS A 113 -26.72 -2.58 -10.43
N LYS A 114 -27.85 -2.37 -11.11
CA LYS A 114 -28.08 -1.21 -11.97
C LYS A 114 -28.06 0.12 -11.20
N ASP A 115 -28.43 0.09 -9.94
CA ASP A 115 -28.50 1.22 -9.01
C ASP A 115 -27.29 1.30 -8.08
N TYR A 116 -26.18 0.64 -8.43
CA TYR A 116 -24.96 0.72 -7.65
C TYR A 116 -24.41 2.15 -7.66
N ILE A 117 -24.22 2.72 -6.48
CA ILE A 117 -23.60 4.02 -6.29
C ILE A 117 -22.13 3.80 -5.90
N SER A 118 -21.23 4.40 -6.63
CA SER A 118 -19.78 4.35 -6.33
C SER A 118 -19.47 4.98 -4.97
N ASN A 119 -18.47 4.44 -4.28
CA ASN A 119 -17.92 5.12 -3.11
C ASN A 119 -17.31 6.46 -3.52
N PRO A 120 -17.22 7.44 -2.61
CA PRO A 120 -16.59 8.71 -2.92
C PRO A 120 -15.14 8.53 -3.39
N ALA A 121 -14.68 9.43 -4.26
CA ALA A 121 -13.31 9.40 -4.76
C ALA A 121 -12.30 9.50 -3.62
N SER A 122 -11.17 8.80 -3.78
CA SER A 122 -10.03 8.91 -2.87
C SER A 122 -9.44 10.33 -2.89
N GLN A 123 -8.94 10.77 -1.74
CA GLN A 123 -8.33 12.08 -1.55
C GLN A 123 -6.85 11.91 -1.26
N LEU A 124 -6.00 12.51 -2.10
CA LEU A 124 -4.55 12.53 -1.95
C LEU A 124 -4.10 13.92 -1.50
N TYR A 125 -3.29 13.99 -0.46
CA TYR A 125 -2.70 15.23 0.02
C TYR A 125 -1.43 14.99 0.83
N GLU A 126 -0.67 16.06 1.07
CA GLU A 126 0.51 16.07 1.92
C GLU A 126 0.29 17.01 3.10
N ARG A 127 0.76 16.63 4.28
CA ARG A 127 0.74 17.44 5.49
C ARG A 127 1.88 17.05 6.42
N ASN A 128 2.65 18.01 6.91
CA ASN A 128 3.74 17.81 7.87
C ASN A 128 4.78 16.75 7.43
N GLY A 129 5.10 16.70 6.13
CA GLY A 129 6.04 15.75 5.56
C GLY A 129 5.54 14.30 5.49
N LEU A 130 4.26 14.09 5.73
CA LEU A 130 3.56 12.82 5.50
C LEU A 130 2.63 12.96 4.31
N ASN A 131 2.56 11.90 3.51
CA ASN A 131 1.62 11.78 2.41
C ASN A 131 0.42 10.93 2.83
N TYR A 132 -0.75 11.27 2.33
CA TYR A 132 -2.01 10.67 2.72
C TYR A 132 -2.82 10.28 1.50
N CYS A 133 -3.49 9.12 1.61
CA CYS A 133 -4.63 8.76 0.78
C CYS A 133 -5.78 8.39 1.70
N TRP A 134 -6.85 9.16 1.66
CA TRP A 134 -8.10 8.85 2.34
C TRP A 134 -9.12 8.31 1.34
N GLN A 135 -9.69 7.17 1.64
CA GLN A 135 -10.69 6.49 0.83
C GLN A 135 -11.97 6.33 1.67
N PRO A 136 -12.89 7.30 1.60
CA PRO A 136 -14.16 7.25 2.33
C PRO A 136 -15.10 6.20 1.75
N LEU A 137 -15.97 5.64 2.60
CA LEU A 137 -16.99 4.69 2.20
C LEU A 137 -18.39 5.29 2.37
N LEU A 138 -19.32 4.97 1.46
CA LEU A 138 -20.72 5.40 1.56
C LEU A 138 -21.41 4.85 2.82
N ALA A 139 -21.03 3.65 3.23
CA ALA A 139 -21.58 3.03 4.44
C ALA A 139 -21.11 3.71 5.73
N GLY A 140 -20.16 4.62 5.65
CA GLY A 140 -19.46 5.23 6.79
C GLY A 140 -18.04 4.69 6.96
N GLY A 141 -17.23 5.42 7.74
CA GLY A 141 -15.83 5.06 7.91
C GLY A 141 -15.00 5.22 6.65
N GLY A 142 -13.91 4.45 6.56
CA GLY A 142 -13.04 4.45 5.39
C GLY A 142 -11.67 3.84 5.65
N THR A 143 -10.81 3.95 4.63
CA THR A 143 -9.44 3.45 4.68
C THR A 143 -8.46 4.59 4.49
N ALA A 144 -7.41 4.61 5.31
CA ALA A 144 -6.31 5.55 5.21
C ALA A 144 -5.01 4.83 4.90
N THR A 145 -4.30 5.29 3.89
CA THR A 145 -2.91 4.95 3.64
C THR A 145 -2.08 6.20 3.88
N VAL A 146 -1.14 6.12 4.82
CA VAL A 146 -0.22 7.21 5.16
C VAL A 146 1.19 6.72 4.94
N TRP A 147 2.05 7.54 4.32
CA TRP A 147 3.42 7.14 4.06
C TRP A 147 4.39 8.32 4.13
N LYS A 148 5.65 7.98 4.35
CA LYS A 148 6.76 8.89 4.19
C LYS A 148 7.92 8.21 3.47
N GLU A 149 8.68 9.00 2.75
CA GLU A 149 9.96 8.59 2.16
C GLU A 149 11.11 9.22 2.95
N ILE A 150 12.08 8.41 3.33
CA ILE A 150 13.32 8.86 3.96
C ILE A 150 14.43 8.59 2.95
N ARG A 151 15.02 9.65 2.41
CA ARG A 151 16.09 9.56 1.41
C ARG A 151 17.42 10.02 1.98
N LYS A 152 18.45 9.21 1.77
CA LYS A 152 19.83 9.53 2.14
C LYS A 152 20.78 9.05 1.05
N GLY A 153 21.34 9.99 0.30
CA GLY A 153 22.22 9.67 -0.84
C GLY A 153 21.50 8.86 -1.90
N ASN A 154 22.01 7.67 -2.17
CA ASN A 154 21.43 6.73 -3.14
C ASN A 154 20.42 5.75 -2.54
N LYS A 155 20.09 5.88 -1.25
CA LYS A 155 19.14 5.04 -0.54
C LYS A 155 17.84 5.78 -0.29
N SER A 156 16.74 5.07 -0.46
CA SER A 156 15.40 5.51 -0.14
C SER A 156 14.70 4.44 0.69
N VAL A 157 14.03 4.85 1.76
CA VAL A 157 13.16 3.98 2.56
C VAL A 157 11.77 4.56 2.54
N LEU A 158 10.86 3.83 1.93
CA LEU A 158 9.44 4.12 1.93
C LEU A 158 8.78 3.35 3.08
N VAL A 159 8.19 4.07 4.02
CA VAL A 159 7.45 3.48 5.14
C VAL A 159 5.98 3.82 4.98
N ILE A 160 5.14 2.79 4.99
CA ILE A 160 3.71 2.89 4.74
C ILE A 160 2.96 2.31 5.92
N SER A 161 1.96 3.04 6.41
CA SER A 161 0.96 2.57 7.36
C SER A 161 -0.41 2.59 6.70
N ASN A 162 -1.20 1.55 6.96
CA ASN A 162 -2.58 1.47 6.48
C ASN A 162 -3.51 1.12 7.63
N ALA A 163 -4.60 1.85 7.74
CA ALA A 163 -5.65 1.58 8.70
C ALA A 163 -7.03 1.62 8.04
N HIS A 164 -7.95 0.85 8.59
CA HIS A 164 -9.35 0.85 8.23
C HIS A 164 -10.20 1.05 9.47
N SER A 165 -11.28 1.79 9.36
CA SER A 165 -12.26 2.01 10.42
C SER A 165 -13.67 1.99 9.86
N PHE A 166 -14.58 1.33 10.58
CA PHE A 166 -16.00 1.28 10.28
C PHE A 166 -16.77 0.96 11.58
N PRO A 167 -17.86 1.66 11.90
CA PRO A 167 -18.40 2.86 11.21
C PRO A 167 -17.61 4.15 11.54
N GLU A 168 -16.64 4.10 12.45
CA GLU A 168 -15.82 5.24 12.88
C GLU A 168 -15.01 5.80 11.72
N THR A 169 -14.58 7.06 11.86
CA THR A 169 -13.77 7.78 10.84
C THR A 169 -12.33 8.03 11.29
N ASP A 170 -11.81 7.23 12.21
CA ASP A 170 -10.52 7.44 12.84
C ASP A 170 -9.33 6.75 12.15
N ALA A 171 -9.56 6.11 10.99
CA ALA A 171 -8.50 5.42 10.25
C ALA A 171 -7.31 6.34 9.90
N LEU A 172 -7.58 7.60 9.52
CA LEU A 172 -6.51 8.59 9.28
C LEU A 172 -5.64 8.79 10.51
N LYS A 173 -6.27 9.01 11.67
CA LYS A 173 -5.56 9.21 12.93
C LYS A 173 -4.74 7.97 13.32
N LYS A 174 -5.29 6.77 13.14
CA LYS A 174 -4.60 5.51 13.41
C LYS A 174 -3.35 5.35 12.55
N ALA A 175 -3.48 5.53 11.23
CA ALA A 175 -2.36 5.40 10.30
C ALA A 175 -1.30 6.50 10.49
N GLU A 176 -1.72 7.75 10.75
CA GLU A 176 -0.82 8.88 11.02
C GLU A 176 -0.04 8.68 12.31
N THR A 177 -0.73 8.32 13.41
CA THR A 177 -0.08 8.10 14.72
C THR A 177 1.01 7.03 14.65
N ALA A 178 0.78 5.98 13.88
CA ALA A 178 1.78 4.95 13.66
C ALA A 178 3.09 5.52 13.07
N LEU A 179 3.00 6.45 12.11
CA LEU A 179 4.18 7.00 11.43
C LEU A 179 4.79 8.23 12.09
N ALA A 180 4.00 9.02 12.84
CA ALA A 180 4.44 10.30 13.40
C ALA A 180 5.67 10.16 14.29
N ASN A 181 5.75 9.09 15.07
CA ASN A 181 6.81 8.83 16.05
C ASN A 181 7.95 7.97 15.51
N LEU A 182 7.85 7.46 14.28
CA LEU A 182 8.85 6.56 13.71
C LEU A 182 10.12 7.33 13.30
N GLN A 183 11.24 7.00 13.92
CA GLN A 183 12.57 7.54 13.57
C GLN A 183 13.29 6.63 12.58
N THR A 184 14.28 7.18 11.88
CA THR A 184 15.09 6.39 10.92
C THR A 184 15.81 5.21 11.58
N ALA A 185 16.25 5.37 12.83
CA ALA A 185 16.93 4.30 13.58
C ALA A 185 15.97 3.12 13.87
N ASP A 186 14.69 3.39 14.03
CA ASP A 186 13.68 2.37 14.36
C ASP A 186 13.47 1.37 13.22
N ILE A 187 13.72 1.77 11.98
CA ILE A 187 13.52 0.91 10.79
C ILE A 187 14.39 -0.35 10.86
N SER A 188 15.64 -0.22 11.30
CA SER A 188 16.54 -1.36 11.46
C SER A 188 16.07 -2.30 12.58
N LEU A 189 15.56 -1.72 13.67
CA LEU A 189 15.01 -2.47 14.80
C LEU A 189 13.71 -3.19 14.42
N LEU A 190 12.81 -2.53 13.69
CA LEU A 190 11.57 -3.12 13.19
C LEU A 190 11.85 -4.31 12.27
N ARG A 191 12.85 -4.21 11.41
CA ARG A 191 13.24 -5.30 10.52
C ARG A 191 13.88 -6.45 11.29
N GLN A 192 14.69 -6.16 12.31
CA GLN A 192 15.26 -7.22 13.15
C GLN A 192 14.15 -7.93 13.92
N ALA A 193 13.26 -7.21 14.56
CA ALA A 193 12.11 -7.78 15.28
C ALA A 193 11.22 -8.63 14.35
N HIS A 194 11.01 -8.17 13.11
CA HIS A 194 10.28 -8.94 12.11
C HIS A 194 10.93 -10.29 11.80
N ARG A 195 12.26 -10.31 11.59
CA ARG A 195 13.00 -11.56 11.34
C ARG A 195 12.98 -12.46 12.56
N ASP A 196 13.26 -11.93 13.73
CA ASP A 196 13.29 -12.68 14.97
C ASP A 196 11.93 -13.36 15.22
N TRP A 197 10.84 -12.66 14.91
CA TRP A 197 9.50 -13.21 15.01
C TRP A 197 9.33 -14.41 14.05
N TRP A 198 9.70 -14.26 12.78
CA TRP A 198 9.59 -15.31 11.78
C TRP A 198 10.51 -16.51 12.05
N HIS A 199 11.71 -16.27 12.56
CA HIS A 199 12.65 -17.34 12.92
C HIS A 199 12.19 -18.15 14.14
N ASN A 200 11.33 -17.59 14.98
CA ASN A 200 10.77 -18.23 16.15
C ASN A 200 9.37 -18.85 15.91
N TYR A 201 8.80 -18.63 14.74
CA TYR A 201 7.49 -19.17 14.35
C TYR A 201 7.62 -20.59 13.81
#